data_530cf05bc6c9b65ffe2b200dabe52d5a
#
_entry.id   530cf05bc6c9b65ffe2b200dabe52d5a
#
_cell.length_a   1.000
_cell.length_b   1.000
_cell.length_c   1.000
_cell.angle_alpha   90.00
_cell.angle_beta   90.00
_cell.angle_gamma   90.00
#
_symmetry.space_group_name_H-M   'P 1'
#
loop_
_entity.id
_entity.type
_entity.pdbx_description
1 polymer ?
#
loop_
_entity_poly.entity_id
_entity_poly.type
_entity_poly.pdbx_seq_one_letter_code
_entity_poly.pdbx_strand_id
1 'polypeptide(L)'
;MENNTQLKSLRGKLLITGTIKLETGMHIGASNDFAPIGSVDTPFIRDVVSQEPIIPGSSIKGKLRTLLAKSYCDTYIMKDIKEDKEQIKRLFGSVNPVQPARLQFYDLFITDETRRLFANID
;
A
#
# COMPACT_ATOMS: atom_id res chain seq x y z
N MET A 1 -14.91 3.81 -41.10
CA MET A 1 -14.51 4.44 -39.81
C MET A 1 -13.31 3.68 -39.31
N GLU A 2 -12.16 4.23 -39.46
CA GLU A 2 -10.93 3.64 -38.94
C GLU A 2 -10.94 3.82 -37.41
N ASN A 3 -11.10 2.73 -36.68
CA ASN A 3 -10.86 2.68 -35.26
C ASN A 3 -9.36 2.87 -35.04
N ASN A 4 -8.96 4.10 -34.90
CA ASN A 4 -7.59 4.47 -34.54
C ASN A 4 -7.39 4.11 -33.06
N THR A 5 -7.30 2.83 -32.77
CA THR A 5 -6.88 2.32 -31.48
C THR A 5 -5.38 2.57 -31.38
N GLN A 6 -5.01 3.82 -31.11
CA GLN A 6 -3.63 4.12 -30.75
C GLN A 6 -3.31 3.28 -29.50
N LEU A 7 -2.55 2.24 -29.69
CA LEU A 7 -1.91 1.50 -28.62
C LEU A 7 -1.08 2.51 -27.82
N LYS A 8 -1.62 2.92 -26.68
CA LYS A 8 -0.92 3.85 -25.78
C LYS A 8 0.24 3.09 -25.16
N SER A 9 1.40 3.18 -25.78
CA SER A 9 2.64 2.60 -25.25
C SER A 9 3.05 3.30 -23.96
N LEU A 10 3.75 2.57 -23.09
CA LEU A 10 4.39 3.15 -21.92
C LEU A 10 5.43 4.18 -22.36
N ARG A 11 5.25 5.43 -21.95
CA ARG A 11 6.15 6.54 -22.33
C ARG A 11 7.27 6.77 -21.33
N GLY A 12 7.13 6.28 -20.12
CA GLY A 12 8.11 6.45 -19.07
C GLY A 12 7.60 6.01 -17.71
N LYS A 13 8.49 6.03 -16.73
CA LYS A 13 8.21 5.78 -15.31
C LYS A 13 8.72 6.94 -14.50
N LEU A 14 7.94 7.34 -13.50
CA LEU A 14 8.35 8.30 -12.48
C LEU A 14 8.57 7.54 -11.18
N LEU A 15 9.77 7.64 -10.62
CA LEU A 15 10.08 7.09 -9.31
C LEU A 15 9.91 8.19 -8.26
N ILE A 16 9.04 7.95 -7.28
CA ILE A 16 8.81 8.82 -6.14
C ILE A 16 9.41 8.13 -4.92
N THR A 17 10.38 8.75 -4.30
CA THR A 17 11.04 8.25 -3.09
C THR A 17 10.86 9.23 -1.94
N GLY A 18 10.83 8.71 -0.72
CA GLY A 18 10.68 9.53 0.48
C GLY A 18 10.76 8.69 1.75
N THR A 19 10.62 9.36 2.88
CA THR A 19 10.61 8.74 4.20
C THR A 19 9.27 9.01 4.88
N ILE A 20 8.68 7.98 5.46
CA ILE A 20 7.50 8.09 6.31
C ILE A 20 7.98 8.14 7.76
N LYS A 21 7.63 9.22 8.46
CA LYS A 21 7.86 9.34 9.90
C LYS A 21 6.61 8.93 10.66
N LEU A 22 6.75 8.00 11.59
CA LEU A 22 5.65 7.61 12.47
C LEU A 22 5.62 8.55 13.67
N GLU A 23 4.50 9.24 13.86
CA GLU A 23 4.28 10.14 14.99
C GLU A 23 3.64 9.41 16.19
N THR A 24 2.97 8.30 15.93
CA THR A 24 2.36 7.42 16.95
C THR A 24 2.64 5.96 16.64
N GLY A 25 2.40 5.08 17.59
CA GLY A 25 2.54 3.64 17.38
C GLY A 25 1.69 3.15 16.20
N MET A 26 2.25 2.24 15.43
CA MET A 26 1.58 1.60 14.31
C MET A 26 1.73 0.08 14.40
N HIS A 27 0.66 -0.63 14.13
CA HIS A 27 0.63 -2.09 14.06
C HIS A 27 -0.01 -2.55 12.76
N ILE A 28 0.72 -3.38 12.02
CA ILE A 28 0.19 -4.09 10.84
C ILE A 28 0.30 -5.57 11.15
N GLY A 29 -0.84 -6.23 11.30
CA GLY A 29 -0.90 -7.65 11.68
C GLY A 29 -0.37 -8.55 10.57
N ALA A 30 0.31 -9.63 10.97
CA ALA A 30 0.60 -10.78 10.13
C ALA A 30 -0.51 -11.82 10.28
N SER A 31 -0.66 -12.73 9.30
CA SER A 31 -1.58 -13.87 9.45
C SER A 31 -1.05 -14.85 10.48
N ASN A 32 -1.95 -15.41 11.30
CA ASN A 32 -1.61 -16.35 12.37
C ASN A 32 -1.52 -17.81 11.89
N ASP A 33 -1.50 -18.05 10.58
CA ASP A 33 -1.64 -19.40 10.01
C ASP A 33 -0.57 -20.41 10.50
N PHE A 34 0.50 -19.92 11.12
CA PHE A 34 1.60 -20.74 11.67
C PHE A 34 2.05 -20.32 13.07
N ALA A 35 1.21 -19.62 13.82
CA ALA A 35 1.56 -19.24 15.19
C ALA A 35 1.52 -20.48 16.10
N PRO A 36 2.62 -20.88 16.77
CA PRO A 36 2.59 -21.94 17.77
C PRO A 36 1.63 -21.59 18.92
N ILE A 37 1.02 -22.62 19.53
CA ILE A 37 0.17 -22.43 20.72
C ILE A 37 1.02 -21.75 21.80
N GLY A 38 0.56 -20.58 22.29
CA GLY A 38 1.29 -19.78 23.27
C GLY A 38 2.17 -18.66 22.70
N SER A 39 2.16 -18.46 21.37
CA SER A 39 2.82 -17.30 20.75
C SER A 39 2.01 -16.02 20.94
N VAL A 40 2.63 -14.87 20.63
CA VAL A 40 2.00 -13.54 20.72
C VAL A 40 0.68 -13.52 19.93
N ASP A 41 -0.40 -13.15 20.58
CA ASP A 41 -1.77 -13.17 20.01
C ASP A 41 -1.93 -12.28 18.76
N THR A 42 -1.05 -11.30 18.57
CA THR A 42 -1.10 -10.36 17.44
C THR A 42 0.30 -10.08 16.89
N PRO A 43 0.88 -11.01 16.12
CA PRO A 43 2.18 -10.76 15.49
C PRO A 43 2.08 -9.63 14.47
N PHE A 44 3.10 -8.78 14.39
CA PHE A 44 3.22 -7.77 13.34
C PHE A 44 4.02 -8.30 12.15
N ILE A 45 3.77 -7.73 10.98
CA ILE A 45 4.43 -8.15 9.75
C ILE A 45 5.90 -7.76 9.74
N ARG A 46 6.76 -8.70 9.33
CA ARG A 46 8.20 -8.55 9.24
C ARG A 46 8.70 -8.97 7.86
N ASP A 47 9.82 -8.40 7.45
CA ASP A 47 10.56 -8.90 6.31
C ASP A 47 11.08 -10.32 6.58
N VAL A 48 10.94 -11.20 5.60
CA VAL A 48 11.29 -12.62 5.75
C VAL A 48 12.80 -12.81 5.95
N VAL A 49 13.62 -11.97 5.33
CA VAL A 49 15.07 -12.08 5.36
C VAL A 49 15.66 -11.39 6.58
N SER A 50 15.37 -10.10 6.75
CA SER A 50 15.95 -9.29 7.83
C SER A 50 15.25 -9.45 9.17
N GLN A 51 14.02 -9.99 9.18
CA GLN A 51 13.13 -10.07 10.35
C GLN A 51 12.78 -8.71 10.96
N GLU A 52 13.12 -7.62 10.28
CA GLU A 52 12.77 -6.27 10.69
C GLU A 52 11.32 -5.93 10.35
N PRO A 53 10.69 -5.03 11.11
CA PRO A 53 9.35 -4.53 10.77
C PRO A 53 9.34 -3.88 9.40
N ILE A 54 8.31 -4.15 8.61
CA ILE A 54 8.08 -3.51 7.32
C ILE A 54 6.68 -2.93 7.24
N ILE A 55 6.50 -1.98 6.33
CA ILE A 55 5.17 -1.57 5.87
C ILE A 55 4.99 -2.13 4.47
N PRO A 56 4.11 -3.13 4.28
CA PRO A 56 3.88 -3.69 2.95
C PRO A 56 3.34 -2.65 1.98
N GLY A 57 3.86 -2.65 0.76
CA GLY A 57 3.38 -1.78 -0.30
C GLY A 57 1.88 -1.97 -0.58
N SER A 58 1.37 -3.18 -0.44
CA SER A 58 -0.07 -3.48 -0.55
C SER A 58 -0.91 -2.77 0.51
N SER A 59 -0.42 -2.66 1.74
CA SER A 59 -1.09 -1.94 2.83
C SER A 59 -1.16 -0.44 2.55
N ILE A 60 -0.07 0.15 2.07
CA ILE A 60 -0.02 1.57 1.68
C ILE A 60 -0.98 1.81 0.52
N LYS A 61 -0.92 0.97 -0.51
CA LYS A 61 -1.81 1.06 -1.67
C LYS A 61 -3.27 1.05 -1.26
N GLY A 62 -3.67 0.07 -0.45
CA GLY A 62 -5.05 -0.06 0.02
C GLY A 62 -5.50 1.16 0.84
N LYS A 63 -4.64 1.63 1.74
CA LYS A 63 -4.94 2.81 2.58
C LYS A 63 -5.07 4.09 1.77
N LEU A 64 -4.13 4.34 0.87
CA LEU A 64 -4.16 5.55 0.01
C LEU A 64 -5.36 5.54 -0.94
N ARG A 65 -5.70 4.36 -1.51
CA ARG A 65 -6.89 4.22 -2.32
C ARG A 65 -8.15 4.59 -1.53
N THR A 66 -8.30 4.04 -0.33
CA THR A 66 -9.44 4.32 0.55
C THR A 66 -9.53 5.80 0.92
N LEU A 67 -8.41 6.42 1.27
CA LEU A 67 -8.37 7.85 1.60
C LEU A 67 -8.75 8.72 0.41
N LEU A 68 -8.26 8.39 -0.79
CA LEU A 68 -8.62 9.11 -2.00
C LEU A 68 -10.09 8.94 -2.35
N ALA A 69 -10.61 7.71 -2.27
CA ALA A 69 -12.04 7.43 -2.50
C ALA A 69 -12.91 8.22 -1.50
N LYS A 70 -12.52 8.26 -0.24
CA LYS A 70 -13.21 9.01 0.80
C LYS A 70 -13.20 10.51 0.54
N SER A 71 -12.12 11.06 -0.01
CA SER A 71 -12.04 12.50 -0.35
C SER A 71 -13.03 12.93 -1.44
N TYR A 72 -13.54 11.97 -2.21
CA TYR A 72 -14.55 12.20 -3.24
C TYR A 72 -15.98 11.92 -2.76
N CYS A 73 -16.17 11.49 -1.52
CA CYS A 73 -17.49 11.22 -0.96
C CYS A 73 -18.00 12.44 -0.21
N ASP A 74 -19.24 12.83 -0.50
CA ASP A 74 -19.94 13.93 0.20
C ASP A 74 -20.55 13.46 1.54
N THR A 75 -20.55 12.15 1.78
CA THR A 75 -21.13 11.52 2.97
C THR A 75 -20.10 10.63 3.67
N TYR A 76 -20.39 10.25 4.92
CA TYR A 76 -19.56 9.30 5.67
C TYR A 76 -19.61 7.86 5.12
N ILE A 77 -20.62 7.55 4.31
CA ILE A 77 -20.79 6.24 3.71
C ILE A 77 -19.97 6.19 2.43
N MET A 78 -19.02 5.26 2.37
CA MET A 78 -18.23 5.03 1.17
C MET A 78 -19.06 4.23 0.15
N LYS A 79 -18.91 4.60 -1.11
CA LYS A 79 -19.47 3.84 -2.24
C LYS A 79 -18.72 2.53 -2.43
N ASP A 80 -19.37 1.57 -3.11
CA ASP A 80 -18.71 0.33 -3.54
C ASP A 80 -17.50 0.66 -4.44
N ILE A 81 -16.51 -0.22 -4.41
CA ILE A 81 -15.31 -0.17 -5.28
C ILE A 81 -15.67 -0.07 -6.77
N LYS A 82 -16.79 -0.68 -7.16
CA LYS A 82 -17.30 -0.63 -8.55
C LYS A 82 -17.71 0.78 -8.98
N GLU A 83 -18.06 1.63 -8.04
CA GLU A 83 -18.50 3.01 -8.26
C GLU A 83 -17.35 4.03 -8.13
N ASP A 84 -16.11 3.55 -8.02
CA ASP A 84 -14.94 4.43 -7.94
C ASP A 84 -14.88 5.37 -9.14
N LYS A 85 -14.45 6.61 -8.88
CA LYS A 85 -14.18 7.57 -9.94
C LYS A 85 -13.06 7.08 -10.86
N GLU A 86 -13.11 7.51 -12.12
CA GLU A 86 -12.16 7.11 -13.15
C GLU A 86 -10.69 7.37 -12.76
N GLN A 87 -10.42 8.45 -12.02
CA GLN A 87 -9.08 8.74 -11.51
C GLN A 87 -8.55 7.64 -10.58
N ILE A 88 -9.41 7.13 -9.70
CA ILE A 88 -9.06 6.05 -8.77
C ILE A 88 -8.77 4.76 -9.54
N LYS A 89 -9.63 4.43 -10.50
CA LYS A 89 -9.45 3.25 -11.36
C LYS A 89 -8.15 3.30 -12.15
N ARG A 90 -7.80 4.46 -12.68
CA ARG A 90 -6.54 4.66 -13.42
C ARG A 90 -5.30 4.52 -12.54
N LEU A 91 -5.34 5.07 -11.33
CA LEU A 91 -4.21 5.05 -10.42
C LEU A 91 -4.02 3.67 -9.78
N PHE A 92 -5.08 3.09 -9.27
CA PHE A 92 -5.03 1.87 -8.45
C PHE A 92 -5.43 0.59 -9.19
N GLY A 93 -5.91 0.71 -10.41
CA GLY A 93 -6.40 -0.40 -11.21
C GLY A 93 -7.89 -0.71 -10.97
N SER A 94 -8.46 -1.47 -11.88
CA SER A 94 -9.86 -1.88 -11.86
C SER A 94 -10.02 -3.25 -12.49
N VAL A 95 -11.01 -4.00 -12.03
CA VAL A 95 -11.40 -5.30 -12.58
C VAL A 95 -12.51 -5.15 -13.61
N ASN A 96 -13.35 -4.14 -13.45
CA ASN A 96 -14.50 -3.92 -14.34
C ASN A 96 -14.69 -2.41 -14.62
N PRO A 97 -14.28 -1.89 -15.79
CA PRO A 97 -13.50 -2.59 -16.82
C PRO A 97 -12.10 -2.94 -16.32
N VAL A 98 -11.46 -3.93 -16.93
CA VAL A 98 -10.08 -4.31 -16.60
C VAL A 98 -9.13 -3.17 -16.98
N GLN A 99 -8.48 -2.59 -15.97
CA GLN A 99 -7.49 -1.53 -16.13
C GLN A 99 -6.29 -1.83 -15.23
N PRO A 100 -5.06 -1.86 -15.77
CA PRO A 100 -3.87 -2.00 -14.95
C PRO A 100 -3.65 -0.74 -14.11
N ALA A 101 -3.18 -0.93 -12.89
CA ALA A 101 -2.80 0.19 -12.02
C ALA A 101 -1.61 0.95 -12.60
N ARG A 102 -1.63 2.27 -12.51
CA ARG A 102 -0.48 3.12 -12.86
C ARG A 102 0.51 3.27 -11.71
N LEU A 103 0.03 3.17 -10.47
CA LEU A 103 0.85 3.23 -9.28
C LEU A 103 1.36 1.84 -8.92
N GLN A 104 2.66 1.74 -8.66
CA GLN A 104 3.31 0.58 -8.08
C GLN A 104 3.83 0.98 -6.70
N PHE A 105 3.56 0.15 -5.69
CA PHE A 105 3.97 0.40 -4.31
C PHE A 105 4.97 -0.66 -3.90
N TYR A 106 6.09 -0.22 -3.38
CA TYR A 106 7.11 -1.09 -2.81
C TYR A 106 6.97 -1.17 -1.30
N ASP A 107 7.47 -2.24 -0.72
CA ASP A 107 7.54 -2.36 0.73
C ASP A 107 8.49 -1.29 1.29
N LEU A 108 8.15 -0.76 2.46
CA LEU A 108 8.97 0.19 3.17
C LEU A 108 9.73 -0.50 4.28
N PHE A 109 11.02 -0.28 4.29
CA PHE A 109 11.94 -0.78 5.29
C PHE A 109 12.32 0.32 6.28
N ILE A 110 12.77 -0.06 7.48
CA ILE A 110 13.26 0.90 8.45
C ILE A 110 14.52 1.59 7.90
N THR A 111 14.66 2.87 8.22
CA THR A 111 15.86 3.64 7.85
C THR A 111 17.05 3.23 8.70
N ASP A 112 18.26 3.48 8.21
CA ASP A 112 19.50 3.25 9.01
C ASP A 112 19.53 4.07 10.28
N GLU A 113 18.97 5.27 10.24
CA GLU A 113 18.82 6.12 11.44
C GLU A 113 17.93 5.45 12.50
N THR A 114 16.76 4.96 12.08
CA THR A 114 15.85 4.24 12.99
C THR A 114 16.49 2.98 13.54
N ARG A 115 17.20 2.22 12.71
CA ARG A 115 17.90 1.00 13.13
C ARG A 115 18.95 1.30 14.21
N ARG A 116 19.70 2.39 14.07
CA ARG A 116 20.68 2.82 15.07
C ARG A 116 20.03 3.24 16.39
N LEU A 117 18.86 3.89 16.32
CA LEU A 117 18.12 4.24 17.53
C LEU A 117 17.69 3.00 18.30
N PHE A 118 17.17 1.97 17.64
CA PHE A 118 16.77 0.73 18.31
C PHE A 118 17.93 -0.10 18.79
N ALA A 119 19.08 -0.07 18.16
CA ALA A 119 20.27 -0.80 18.60
C ALA A 119 20.87 -0.26 19.91
N ASN A 120 20.48 0.94 20.34
CA ASN A 120 20.94 1.58 21.58
C ASN A 120 19.91 1.49 22.72
N ILE A 121 18.82 0.76 22.51
CA ILE A 121 17.82 0.49 23.56
C ILE A 121 18.14 -0.89 24.15
N ASP A 122 18.90 -0.91 25.25
CA ASP A 122 19.11 -2.09 26.09
C ASP A 122 17.99 -2.24 27.12
#